data_4f73944019b5672b742ac0e9c016a4d0
#
_entry.id   4f73944019b5672b742ac0e9c016a4d0
#
_cell.length_a   1.000
_cell.length_b   1.000
_cell.length_c   1.000
_cell.angle_alpha   90.00
_cell.angle_beta   90.00
_cell.angle_gamma   90.00
#
_symmetry.space_group_name_H-M   'P 1'
#
loop_
_entity.id
_entity.type
_entity.pdbx_description
1 polymer ?
#
loop_
_entity_poly.entity_id
_entity_poly.type
_entity_poly.pdbx_seq_one_letter_code
_entity_poly.pdbx_strand_id
1 'polypeptide(L)'
;RLHDAARMALAHIFEVTWPDPSKLGADAKSASLLLNEAKETFAGHLRVRSDEISFLGEANLGYHLGISGLLNPKSRLVYSNVDPMQVHAIAQANSKTLELMAEPDGQIDFSDYAAAGSTDVLVYQTCNRETGVIQSSKPAKGRSIFVDATASGTRLPLPENWSAALWDSKSWAGPSGLGIFAISKSANWRNPLPHLDSQVNPGTTSLPLIVASALAIDSWVADEKNLAAKIAALNIEIRRYLSENIPDCDIAPGQASHLLSASFLYVNAEQLVTKLADKG
;
A
#
# COMPACT_ATOMS: atom_id res chain seq x y z
N ARG A 1 9.92 2.74 -12.94
CA ARG A 1 10.90 1.80 -13.53
C ARG A 1 11.08 0.61 -12.58
N LEU A 2 11.18 -0.60 -13.12
CA LEU A 2 11.45 -1.80 -12.34
C LEU A 2 12.88 -1.74 -11.77
N HIS A 3 13.06 -2.14 -10.52
CA HIS A 3 14.38 -2.24 -9.89
C HIS A 3 15.26 -3.25 -10.63
N ASP A 4 16.57 -2.98 -10.75
CA ASP A 4 17.47 -3.85 -11.52
C ASP A 4 17.54 -5.27 -10.96
N ALA A 5 17.51 -5.43 -9.63
CA ALA A 5 17.45 -6.75 -9.00
C ALA A 5 16.21 -7.55 -9.43
N ALA A 6 15.01 -6.91 -9.45
CA ALA A 6 13.80 -7.55 -9.94
C ALA A 6 13.85 -7.88 -11.43
N ARG A 7 14.42 -6.98 -12.24
CA ARG A 7 14.57 -7.19 -13.70
C ARG A 7 15.46 -8.39 -14.00
N MET A 8 16.60 -8.48 -13.31
CA MET A 8 17.53 -9.61 -13.47
C MET A 8 16.91 -10.92 -12.99
N ALA A 9 16.22 -10.90 -11.85
CA ALA A 9 15.51 -12.05 -11.32
C ALA A 9 14.45 -12.57 -12.30
N LEU A 10 13.60 -11.70 -12.84
CA LEU A 10 12.57 -12.08 -13.79
C LEU A 10 13.16 -12.68 -15.07
N ALA A 11 14.23 -12.10 -15.61
CA ALA A 11 14.90 -12.63 -16.79
C ALA A 11 15.39 -14.08 -16.58
N HIS A 12 15.98 -14.37 -15.42
CA HIS A 12 16.44 -15.71 -15.06
C HIS A 12 15.29 -16.67 -14.75
N ILE A 13 14.30 -16.19 -14.01
CA ILE A 13 13.18 -16.99 -13.52
C ILE A 13 12.30 -17.52 -14.66
N PHE A 14 12.09 -16.73 -15.72
CA PHE A 14 11.28 -17.16 -16.87
C PHE A 14 11.92 -18.25 -17.73
N GLU A 15 13.20 -18.54 -17.53
CA GLU A 15 13.89 -19.67 -18.16
C GLU A 15 13.58 -21.02 -17.47
N VAL A 16 12.97 -21.00 -16.28
CA VAL A 16 12.71 -22.20 -15.46
C VAL A 16 11.21 -22.44 -15.36
N THR A 17 10.82 -23.72 -15.30
CA THR A 17 9.42 -24.10 -15.02
C THR A 17 9.12 -23.92 -13.54
N TRP A 18 8.00 -23.26 -13.23
CA TRP A 18 7.59 -23.01 -11.86
C TRP A 18 6.46 -23.95 -11.43
N PRO A 19 6.76 -24.92 -10.60
CA PRO A 19 5.75 -25.79 -10.02
C PRO A 19 4.90 -25.04 -9.00
N ASP A 20 3.67 -25.46 -8.85
CA ASP A 20 2.76 -24.97 -7.82
C ASP A 20 3.29 -25.40 -6.43
N PRO A 21 3.62 -24.44 -5.53
CA PRO A 21 4.16 -24.74 -4.21
C PRO A 21 3.19 -25.51 -3.29
N SER A 22 1.90 -25.57 -3.64
CA SER A 22 0.87 -26.32 -2.89
C SER A 22 0.81 -27.79 -3.27
N LYS A 23 1.50 -28.22 -4.32
CA LYS A 23 1.51 -29.61 -4.80
C LYS A 23 2.56 -30.45 -4.09
N LEU A 24 2.48 -31.78 -4.32
CA LEU A 24 3.45 -32.75 -3.81
C LEU A 24 4.56 -32.95 -4.85
N GLY A 25 5.79 -33.16 -4.39
CA GLY A 25 6.93 -33.44 -5.24
C GLY A 25 8.16 -32.59 -4.89
N ALA A 26 9.34 -32.98 -5.45
CA ALA A 26 10.60 -32.30 -5.16
C ALA A 26 10.59 -30.85 -5.66
N ASP A 27 10.07 -30.60 -6.86
CA ASP A 27 10.01 -29.27 -7.47
C ASP A 27 9.03 -28.34 -6.70
N ALA A 28 7.87 -28.87 -6.28
CA ALA A 28 6.92 -28.16 -5.46
C ALA A 28 7.50 -27.79 -4.07
N LYS A 29 8.33 -28.68 -3.50
CA LYS A 29 9.05 -28.39 -2.26
C LYS A 29 10.05 -27.26 -2.45
N SER A 30 10.79 -27.23 -3.54
CA SER A 30 11.71 -26.13 -3.86
C SER A 30 10.97 -24.81 -4.06
N ALA A 31 9.85 -24.82 -4.75
CA ALA A 31 8.98 -23.63 -4.90
C ALA A 31 8.42 -23.14 -3.55
N SER A 32 8.03 -24.07 -2.66
CA SER A 32 7.57 -23.72 -1.32
C SER A 32 8.67 -23.09 -0.45
N LEU A 33 9.92 -23.56 -0.57
CA LEU A 33 11.05 -22.93 0.11
C LEU A 33 11.27 -21.49 -0.36
N LEU A 34 11.30 -21.26 -1.67
CA LEU A 34 11.43 -19.90 -2.24
C LEU A 34 10.29 -18.98 -1.81
N LEU A 35 9.05 -19.50 -1.75
CA LEU A 35 7.90 -18.74 -1.25
C LEU A 35 8.08 -18.34 0.21
N ASN A 36 8.58 -19.25 1.05
CA ASN A 36 8.83 -18.97 2.46
C ASN A 36 9.98 -17.98 2.66
N GLU A 37 11.07 -18.11 1.91
CA GLU A 37 12.18 -17.14 1.92
C GLU A 37 11.70 -15.74 1.52
N ALA A 38 10.87 -15.65 0.49
CA ALA A 38 10.26 -14.38 0.09
C ALA A 38 9.38 -13.80 1.21
N LYS A 39 8.56 -14.61 1.88
CA LYS A 39 7.76 -14.17 3.03
C LYS A 39 8.62 -13.63 4.18
N GLU A 40 9.72 -14.30 4.51
CA GLU A 40 10.64 -13.85 5.56
C GLU A 40 11.30 -12.51 5.17
N THR A 41 11.69 -12.34 3.91
CA THR A 41 12.23 -11.08 3.38
C THR A 41 11.23 -9.93 3.55
N PHE A 42 9.98 -10.13 3.10
CA PHE A 42 8.93 -9.12 3.29
C PHE A 42 8.65 -8.85 4.77
N ALA A 43 8.57 -9.90 5.59
CA ALA A 43 8.32 -9.78 7.03
C ALA A 43 9.36 -8.89 7.71
N GLY A 44 10.64 -9.10 7.40
CA GLY A 44 11.74 -8.30 7.95
C GLY A 44 11.66 -6.82 7.57
N HIS A 45 11.38 -6.51 6.30
CA HIS A 45 11.32 -5.12 5.81
C HIS A 45 10.02 -4.40 6.19
N LEU A 46 8.89 -5.10 6.18
CA LEU A 46 7.58 -4.53 6.49
C LEU A 46 7.23 -4.58 7.99
N ARG A 47 8.08 -5.22 8.81
CA ARG A 47 7.94 -5.35 10.27
C ARG A 47 6.64 -6.03 10.69
N VAL A 48 6.31 -7.10 9.99
CA VAL A 48 5.19 -8.00 10.28
C VAL A 48 5.71 -9.43 10.40
N ARG A 49 4.87 -10.38 10.76
CA ARG A 49 5.26 -11.78 10.81
C ARG A 49 5.10 -12.43 9.43
N SER A 50 5.97 -13.35 9.08
CA SER A 50 5.89 -14.08 7.80
C SER A 50 4.60 -14.89 7.65
N ASP A 51 4.06 -15.40 8.76
CA ASP A 51 2.80 -16.14 8.80
C ASP A 51 1.53 -15.24 8.79
N GLU A 52 1.69 -13.93 8.78
CA GLU A 52 0.63 -12.94 8.54
C GLU A 52 0.53 -12.54 7.06
N ILE A 53 1.57 -12.81 6.25
CA ILE A 53 1.67 -12.36 4.86
C ILE A 53 0.94 -13.30 3.90
N SER A 54 0.16 -12.68 3.03
CA SER A 54 -0.44 -13.28 1.84
C SER A 54 -0.14 -12.44 0.60
N PHE A 55 -0.11 -13.06 -0.57
CA PHE A 55 0.13 -12.38 -1.83
C PHE A 55 -1.13 -12.31 -2.67
N LEU A 56 -1.34 -11.19 -3.32
CA LEU A 56 -2.48 -10.92 -4.19
C LEU A 56 -1.98 -10.66 -5.61
N GLY A 57 -2.67 -11.18 -6.62
CA GLY A 57 -2.38 -10.92 -8.02
C GLY A 57 -2.61 -9.46 -8.45
N GLU A 58 -3.28 -8.66 -7.61
CA GLU A 58 -3.50 -7.24 -7.81
C GLU A 58 -3.66 -6.55 -6.45
N ALA A 59 -2.90 -5.47 -6.20
CA ALA A 59 -2.94 -4.75 -4.93
C ALA A 59 -4.34 -4.19 -4.62
N ASN A 60 -5.07 -3.71 -5.62
CA ASN A 60 -6.41 -3.14 -5.41
C ASN A 60 -7.42 -4.13 -4.82
N LEU A 61 -7.25 -5.44 -5.04
CA LEU A 61 -8.07 -6.47 -4.40
C LEU A 61 -7.91 -6.44 -2.88
N GLY A 62 -6.77 -6.01 -2.39
CA GLY A 62 -6.47 -5.93 -0.95
C GLY A 62 -7.38 -4.96 -0.19
N TYR A 63 -7.89 -3.90 -0.83
CA TYR A 63 -8.88 -3.03 -0.19
C TYR A 63 -10.18 -3.80 0.09
N HIS A 64 -10.69 -4.56 -0.88
CA HIS A 64 -11.88 -5.37 -0.69
C HIS A 64 -11.67 -6.45 0.37
N LEU A 65 -10.59 -7.21 0.29
CA LEU A 65 -10.30 -8.29 1.23
C LEU A 65 -10.08 -7.76 2.65
N GLY A 66 -9.31 -6.67 2.78
CA GLY A 66 -8.97 -6.08 4.06
C GLY A 66 -10.19 -5.47 4.74
N ILE A 67 -10.87 -4.56 4.08
CA ILE A 67 -11.99 -3.82 4.64
C ILE A 67 -13.19 -4.74 4.86
N SER A 68 -13.64 -5.46 3.82
CA SER A 68 -14.82 -6.32 3.93
C SER A 68 -14.60 -7.50 4.88
N GLY A 69 -13.36 -8.01 4.97
CA GLY A 69 -13.02 -9.08 5.90
C GLY A 69 -13.02 -8.66 7.37
N LEU A 70 -12.81 -7.38 7.67
CA LEU A 70 -12.90 -6.83 9.03
C LEU A 70 -14.33 -6.42 9.39
N LEU A 71 -15.15 -6.08 8.40
CA LEU A 71 -16.54 -5.67 8.63
C LEU A 71 -17.41 -6.85 9.08
N ASN A 72 -18.33 -6.57 9.99
CA ASN A 72 -19.40 -7.46 10.40
C ASN A 72 -20.74 -6.70 10.40
N PRO A 73 -21.90 -7.35 10.54
CA PRO A 73 -23.21 -6.69 10.42
C PRO A 73 -23.45 -5.53 11.41
N LYS A 74 -22.67 -5.46 12.49
CA LYS A 74 -22.75 -4.37 13.50
C LYS A 74 -21.75 -3.27 13.24
N SER A 75 -20.70 -3.52 12.43
CA SER A 75 -19.63 -2.58 12.14
C SER A 75 -20.11 -1.43 11.26
N ARG A 76 -19.52 -0.27 11.50
CA ARG A 76 -19.55 0.88 10.61
C ARG A 76 -18.17 1.01 9.94
N LEU A 77 -18.16 1.31 8.65
CA LEU A 77 -16.94 1.67 7.94
C LEU A 77 -16.65 3.14 8.17
N VAL A 78 -15.49 3.43 8.70
CA VAL A 78 -14.98 4.80 8.90
C VAL A 78 -13.85 5.02 7.91
N TYR A 79 -13.99 6.02 7.07
CA TYR A 79 -13.06 6.34 6.00
C TYR A 79 -12.97 7.86 5.82
N SER A 80 -12.05 8.33 5.02
CA SER A 80 -11.81 9.75 4.79
C SER A 80 -12.20 10.16 3.37
N ASN A 81 -12.57 11.43 3.19
CA ASN A 81 -12.85 12.02 1.87
C ASN A 81 -11.61 12.04 0.94
N VAL A 82 -10.41 11.82 1.48
CA VAL A 82 -9.15 11.72 0.71
C VAL A 82 -8.66 10.28 0.55
N ASP A 83 -9.49 9.29 0.87
CA ASP A 83 -9.17 7.88 0.64
C ASP A 83 -9.27 7.52 -0.85
N PRO A 84 -8.58 6.45 -1.30
CA PRO A 84 -8.64 5.99 -2.68
C PRO A 84 -10.05 5.62 -3.13
N MET A 85 -10.31 5.74 -4.45
CA MET A 85 -11.60 5.42 -5.08
C MET A 85 -12.14 4.02 -4.70
N GLN A 86 -11.25 3.04 -4.47
CA GLN A 86 -11.61 1.70 -4.03
C GLN A 86 -12.30 1.71 -2.66
N VAL A 87 -11.82 2.55 -1.74
CA VAL A 87 -12.43 2.73 -0.41
C VAL A 87 -13.80 3.38 -0.53
N HIS A 88 -13.92 4.43 -1.33
CA HIS A 88 -15.21 5.09 -1.60
C HIS A 88 -16.22 4.12 -2.23
N ALA A 89 -15.79 3.29 -3.18
CA ALA A 89 -16.68 2.28 -3.79
C ALA A 89 -17.17 1.25 -2.76
N ILE A 90 -16.29 0.82 -1.84
CA ILE A 90 -16.66 -0.07 -0.73
C ILE A 90 -17.64 0.64 0.22
N ALA A 91 -17.39 1.92 0.53
CA ALA A 91 -18.25 2.71 1.40
C ALA A 91 -19.65 2.87 0.80
N GLN A 92 -19.76 3.15 -0.50
CA GLN A 92 -21.05 3.23 -1.20
C GLN A 92 -21.85 1.92 -1.18
N ALA A 93 -21.16 0.78 -1.16
CA ALA A 93 -21.80 -0.53 -1.08
C ALA A 93 -22.23 -0.91 0.36
N ASN A 94 -21.86 -0.12 1.37
CA ASN A 94 -22.16 -0.38 2.77
C ASN A 94 -23.23 0.59 3.29
N SER A 95 -24.16 0.08 4.09
CA SER A 95 -25.26 0.87 4.66
C SER A 95 -24.87 1.67 5.89
N LYS A 96 -23.72 1.37 6.51
CA LYS A 96 -23.24 1.99 7.74
C LYS A 96 -21.83 2.54 7.52
N THR A 97 -21.75 3.84 7.28
CA THR A 97 -20.49 4.53 7.02
C THR A 97 -20.38 5.82 7.85
N LEU A 98 -19.15 6.24 8.09
CA LEU A 98 -18.79 7.56 8.58
C LEU A 98 -17.63 8.08 7.73
N GLU A 99 -17.84 9.18 7.06
CA GLU A 99 -16.80 9.88 6.32
C GLU A 99 -16.17 10.94 7.22
N LEU A 100 -14.84 10.90 7.33
CA LEU A 100 -14.05 11.91 8.02
C LEU A 100 -13.54 12.92 7.01
N MET A 101 -13.66 14.19 7.31
CA MET A 101 -13.17 15.25 6.43
C MET A 101 -11.72 15.55 6.74
N ALA A 102 -10.91 15.67 5.70
CA ALA A 102 -9.55 16.16 5.86
C ALA A 102 -9.56 17.67 6.08
N GLU A 103 -8.70 18.14 6.96
CA GLU A 103 -8.42 19.55 7.18
C GLU A 103 -7.68 20.16 5.96
N PRO A 104 -7.60 21.48 5.82
CA PRO A 104 -6.90 22.12 4.71
C PRO A 104 -5.43 21.73 4.56
N ASP A 105 -4.78 21.30 5.63
CA ASP A 105 -3.42 20.75 5.62
C ASP A 105 -3.36 19.25 5.26
N GLY A 106 -4.51 18.63 4.98
CA GLY A 106 -4.66 17.21 4.62
C GLY A 106 -4.62 16.25 5.82
N GLN A 107 -4.53 16.75 7.05
CA GLN A 107 -4.63 15.90 8.24
C GLN A 107 -6.09 15.48 8.48
N ILE A 108 -6.26 14.28 9.04
CA ILE A 108 -7.57 13.76 9.42
C ILE A 108 -7.75 13.94 10.94
N ASP A 109 -8.83 14.59 11.34
CA ASP A 109 -9.24 14.60 12.73
C ASP A 109 -9.96 13.29 13.08
N PHE A 110 -9.34 12.50 13.96
CA PHE A 110 -9.90 11.24 14.44
C PHE A 110 -10.74 11.42 15.74
N SER A 111 -11.05 12.63 16.16
CA SER A 111 -11.84 12.88 17.38
C SER A 111 -13.25 12.29 17.28
N ASP A 112 -13.93 12.47 16.16
CA ASP A 112 -15.23 11.87 15.89
C ASP A 112 -15.18 10.34 15.87
N TYR A 113 -14.07 9.78 15.38
CA TYR A 113 -13.83 8.35 15.44
C TYR A 113 -13.58 7.86 16.87
N ALA A 114 -12.97 8.66 17.73
CA ALA A 114 -12.76 8.31 19.13
C ALA A 114 -14.09 8.10 19.88
N ALA A 115 -15.15 8.82 19.51
CA ALA A 115 -16.51 8.66 20.04
C ALA A 115 -17.27 7.46 19.44
N ALA A 116 -16.77 6.87 18.36
CA ALA A 116 -17.42 5.77 17.64
C ALA A 116 -17.36 4.44 18.42
N GLY A 117 -18.24 3.49 18.07
CA GLY A 117 -18.33 2.18 18.73
C GLY A 117 -17.07 1.31 18.54
N SER A 118 -16.82 0.39 19.45
CA SER A 118 -15.67 -0.50 19.44
C SER A 118 -15.64 -1.50 18.25
N THR A 119 -16.76 -1.62 17.52
CA THR A 119 -16.91 -2.55 16.38
C THR A 119 -16.63 -1.90 15.04
N ASP A 120 -16.33 -0.60 15.00
CA ASP A 120 -16.06 0.11 13.77
C ASP A 120 -14.73 -0.34 13.12
N VAL A 121 -14.68 -0.26 11.79
CA VAL A 121 -13.50 -0.52 10.98
C VAL A 121 -13.02 0.80 10.39
N LEU A 122 -11.82 1.21 10.78
CA LEU A 122 -11.18 2.42 10.26
C LEU A 122 -10.28 2.07 9.07
N VAL A 123 -10.40 2.83 7.99
CA VAL A 123 -9.37 2.92 6.95
C VAL A 123 -8.37 3.99 7.35
N TYR A 124 -7.09 3.63 7.37
CA TYR A 124 -6.01 4.52 7.77
C TYR A 124 -4.90 4.52 6.73
N GLN A 125 -4.66 5.65 6.09
CA GLN A 125 -3.52 5.83 5.21
C GLN A 125 -2.31 6.27 6.04
N THR A 126 -1.20 5.56 5.92
CA THR A 126 0.07 6.01 6.53
C THR A 126 0.62 7.26 5.85
N CYS A 127 0.40 7.34 4.53
CA CYS A 127 0.75 8.48 3.69
C CYS A 127 -0.29 8.58 2.56
N ASN A 128 -0.83 9.76 2.35
CA ASN A 128 -1.74 9.98 1.24
C ASN A 128 -0.96 9.97 -0.09
N ARG A 129 -1.43 9.15 -1.04
CA ARG A 129 -0.77 8.93 -2.33
C ARG A 129 -0.75 10.16 -3.21
N GLU A 130 -1.80 11.00 -3.14
CA GLU A 130 -1.98 12.13 -4.03
C GLU A 130 -1.31 13.39 -3.50
N THR A 131 -1.43 13.63 -2.20
CA THR A 131 -0.93 14.86 -1.58
C THR A 131 0.44 14.70 -0.93
N GLY A 132 0.85 13.47 -0.59
CA GLY A 132 2.05 13.20 0.18
C GLY A 132 1.92 13.54 1.67
N VAL A 133 0.72 13.78 2.17
CA VAL A 133 0.48 14.07 3.58
C VAL A 133 0.67 12.80 4.41
N ILE A 134 1.51 12.89 5.43
CA ILE A 134 1.73 11.84 6.44
C ILE A 134 0.84 12.18 7.64
N GLN A 135 -0.03 11.26 8.03
CA GLN A 135 -0.93 11.47 9.16
C GLN A 135 -0.14 11.54 10.48
N SER A 136 -0.26 12.64 11.20
CA SER A 136 0.41 12.88 12.48
C SER A 136 -0.31 12.21 13.65
N SER A 137 -1.64 12.17 13.60
CA SER A 137 -2.47 11.52 14.60
C SER A 137 -2.54 10.02 14.39
N LYS A 138 -2.47 9.25 15.49
CA LYS A 138 -2.58 7.79 15.44
C LYS A 138 -4.00 7.37 15.82
N PRO A 139 -4.55 6.34 15.15
CA PRO A 139 -5.87 5.83 15.50
C PRO A 139 -5.94 5.30 16.95
N ALA A 140 -7.09 5.45 17.57
CA ALA A 140 -7.33 4.95 18.92
C ALA A 140 -7.18 3.43 19.04
N LYS A 141 -6.69 2.94 20.19
CA LYS A 141 -6.54 1.51 20.48
C LYS A 141 -7.89 0.79 20.58
N GLY A 142 -7.88 -0.51 20.35
CA GLY A 142 -9.02 -1.41 20.59
C GLY A 142 -10.04 -1.50 19.46
N ARG A 143 -9.70 -1.08 18.25
CA ARG A 143 -10.57 -1.10 17.06
C ARG A 143 -9.89 -1.81 15.89
N SER A 144 -10.71 -2.23 14.92
CA SER A 144 -10.18 -2.81 13.70
C SER A 144 -9.67 -1.71 12.76
N ILE A 145 -8.42 -1.82 12.31
CA ILE A 145 -7.80 -0.83 11.42
C ILE A 145 -7.28 -1.55 10.18
N PHE A 146 -7.82 -1.15 9.03
CA PHE A 146 -7.22 -1.45 7.75
C PHE A 146 -6.22 -0.35 7.39
N VAL A 147 -4.97 -0.73 7.16
CA VAL A 147 -3.89 0.22 6.87
C VAL A 147 -3.54 0.19 5.39
N ASP A 148 -3.71 1.31 4.72
CA ASP A 148 -3.17 1.53 3.39
C ASP A 148 -1.72 2.05 3.50
N ALA A 149 -0.77 1.17 3.21
CA ALA A 149 0.65 1.48 3.13
C ALA A 149 1.18 1.48 1.68
N THR A 150 0.29 1.53 0.69
CA THR A 150 0.67 1.45 -0.73
C THR A 150 1.50 2.65 -1.21
N ALA A 151 1.33 3.82 -0.60
CA ALA A 151 2.11 5.01 -0.91
C ALA A 151 3.40 5.12 -0.08
N SER A 152 3.38 4.69 1.17
CA SER A 152 4.54 4.74 2.06
C SER A 152 5.55 3.63 1.80
N GLY A 153 5.10 2.45 1.37
CA GLY A 153 5.97 1.29 1.20
C GLY A 153 6.69 0.91 2.49
N THR A 154 8.01 0.87 2.44
CA THR A 154 8.89 0.57 3.57
C THR A 154 9.22 1.79 4.45
N ARG A 155 8.87 3.01 4.03
CA ARG A 155 9.29 4.28 4.64
C ARG A 155 8.65 4.57 5.98
N LEU A 156 7.40 4.15 6.17
CA LEU A 156 6.65 4.40 7.39
C LEU A 156 6.22 3.08 8.05
N PRO A 157 6.32 2.98 9.38
CA PRO A 157 5.85 1.81 10.10
C PRO A 157 4.32 1.78 10.16
N LEU A 158 3.77 0.59 10.32
CA LEU A 158 2.36 0.43 10.67
C LEU A 158 2.08 0.98 12.08
N PRO A 159 0.84 1.45 12.37
CA PRO A 159 0.42 1.73 13.74
C PRO A 159 0.40 0.43 14.57
N GLU A 160 0.64 0.53 15.89
CA GLU A 160 0.77 -0.64 16.78
C GLU A 160 -0.43 -1.60 16.79
N ASN A 161 -1.62 -1.07 16.51
CA ASN A 161 -2.90 -1.79 16.61
C ASN A 161 -3.52 -2.09 15.23
N TRP A 162 -2.71 -2.20 14.18
CA TRP A 162 -3.21 -2.57 12.85
C TRP A 162 -3.87 -3.96 12.85
N SER A 163 -4.89 -4.15 12.01
CA SER A 163 -5.63 -5.40 11.86
C SER A 163 -5.39 -6.07 10.51
N ALA A 164 -5.40 -5.29 9.44
CA ALA A 164 -4.98 -5.71 8.12
C ALA A 164 -4.21 -4.57 7.46
N ALA A 165 -3.23 -4.90 6.62
CA ALA A 165 -2.39 -3.91 5.95
C ALA A 165 -2.12 -4.32 4.51
N LEU A 166 -2.00 -3.32 3.65
CA LEU A 166 -1.80 -3.50 2.21
C LEU A 166 -0.62 -2.68 1.71
N TRP A 167 0.24 -3.33 0.92
CA TRP A 167 1.32 -2.71 0.15
C TRP A 167 1.21 -3.08 -1.33
N ASP A 168 1.73 -2.22 -2.17
CA ASP A 168 1.91 -2.46 -3.60
C ASP A 168 3.40 -2.66 -3.89
N SER A 169 3.75 -3.75 -4.58
CA SER A 169 5.11 -4.07 -4.99
C SER A 169 5.80 -2.89 -5.71
N LYS A 170 5.04 -2.05 -6.40
CA LYS A 170 5.56 -0.84 -7.08
C LYS A 170 6.18 0.18 -6.11
N SER A 171 5.86 0.14 -4.82
CA SER A 171 6.38 1.09 -3.81
C SER A 171 7.89 0.97 -3.59
N TRP A 172 8.47 -0.18 -3.93
CA TRP A 172 9.92 -0.44 -3.92
C TRP A 172 10.45 -0.83 -5.30
N ALA A 173 9.81 -0.32 -6.36
CA ALA A 173 10.15 -0.60 -7.74
C ALA A 173 10.17 -2.11 -8.09
N GLY A 174 9.36 -2.90 -7.41
CA GLY A 174 9.07 -4.29 -7.74
C GLY A 174 8.08 -4.42 -8.90
N PRO A 175 7.82 -5.64 -9.39
CA PRO A 175 6.92 -5.87 -10.51
C PRO A 175 5.49 -5.44 -10.18
N SER A 176 4.78 -4.91 -11.18
CA SER A 176 3.33 -4.69 -11.10
C SER A 176 2.58 -6.03 -11.11
N GLY A 177 1.32 -6.01 -10.67
CA GLY A 177 0.52 -7.23 -10.57
C GLY A 177 0.86 -8.07 -9.33
N LEU A 178 1.36 -7.44 -8.27
CA LEU A 178 1.60 -8.08 -6.98
C LEU A 178 1.27 -7.11 -5.84
N GLY A 179 0.28 -7.48 -5.04
CA GLY A 179 -0.02 -6.88 -3.75
C GLY A 179 0.52 -7.75 -2.60
N ILE A 180 1.06 -7.11 -1.58
CA ILE A 180 1.42 -7.77 -0.32
C ILE A 180 0.34 -7.40 0.70
N PHE A 181 -0.30 -8.41 1.24
CA PHE A 181 -1.41 -8.26 2.17
C PHE A 181 -1.08 -8.97 3.47
N ALA A 182 -1.17 -8.27 4.59
CA ALA A 182 -0.96 -8.85 5.90
C ALA A 182 -2.21 -8.76 6.76
N ILE A 183 -2.47 -9.83 7.52
CA ILE A 183 -3.56 -9.91 8.50
C ILE A 183 -2.93 -10.21 9.85
N SER A 184 -3.09 -9.29 10.80
CA SER A 184 -2.60 -9.47 12.16
C SER A 184 -3.23 -10.71 12.82
N LYS A 185 -2.44 -11.49 13.53
CA LYS A 185 -2.93 -12.66 14.29
C LYS A 185 -3.99 -12.32 15.35
N SER A 186 -3.99 -11.08 15.81
CA SER A 186 -4.97 -10.57 16.76
C SER A 186 -6.27 -10.08 16.11
N ALA A 187 -6.30 -9.95 14.78
CA ALA A 187 -7.44 -9.42 14.05
C ALA A 187 -8.59 -10.45 13.94
N ASN A 188 -9.80 -9.97 14.13
CA ASN A 188 -11.00 -10.77 13.81
C ASN A 188 -11.38 -10.56 12.34
N TRP A 189 -10.51 -11.05 11.45
CA TRP A 189 -10.73 -10.99 10.02
C TRP A 189 -11.36 -12.29 9.51
N ARG A 190 -12.31 -12.17 8.59
CA ARG A 190 -12.94 -13.30 7.89
C ARG A 190 -12.83 -13.08 6.40
N ASN A 191 -12.44 -14.12 5.67
CA ASN A 191 -12.36 -14.01 4.22
C ASN A 191 -13.75 -13.69 3.62
N PRO A 192 -13.90 -12.55 2.94
CA PRO A 192 -15.17 -12.17 2.31
C PRO A 192 -15.48 -12.97 1.03
N LEU A 193 -14.47 -13.66 0.45
CA LEU A 193 -14.65 -14.48 -0.73
C LEU A 193 -15.12 -15.90 -0.32
N PRO A 194 -16.06 -16.52 -1.07
CA PRO A 194 -16.43 -17.89 -0.87
C PRO A 194 -15.21 -18.83 -1.06
N HIS A 195 -14.92 -19.66 -0.08
CA HIS A 195 -13.79 -20.58 -0.11
C HIS A 195 -14.00 -21.76 0.84
N LEU A 196 -13.30 -22.85 0.61
CA LEU A 196 -13.32 -24.06 1.42
C LEU A 196 -11.99 -24.34 2.12
N ASP A 197 -10.98 -23.53 1.89
CA ASP A 197 -9.63 -23.66 2.44
C ASP A 197 -9.24 -22.42 3.27
N SER A 198 -8.02 -22.40 3.79
CA SER A 198 -7.47 -21.29 4.57
C SER A 198 -6.80 -20.21 3.72
N GLN A 199 -6.90 -20.29 2.40
CA GLN A 199 -6.26 -19.31 1.52
C GLN A 199 -7.00 -17.97 1.58
N VAL A 200 -6.24 -16.88 1.64
CA VAL A 200 -6.79 -15.52 1.63
C VAL A 200 -7.30 -15.16 0.23
N ASN A 201 -6.58 -15.58 -0.79
CA ASN A 201 -6.89 -15.33 -2.19
C ASN A 201 -7.05 -16.67 -2.92
N PRO A 202 -8.20 -16.97 -3.54
CA PRO A 202 -8.38 -18.18 -4.31
C PRO A 202 -7.49 -18.17 -5.56
N GLY A 203 -6.90 -19.31 -5.87
CA GLY A 203 -6.05 -19.50 -7.03
C GLY A 203 -4.56 -19.41 -6.71
N THR A 204 -3.75 -19.48 -7.77
CA THR A 204 -2.28 -19.45 -7.66
C THR A 204 -1.76 -18.03 -7.82
N THR A 205 -0.88 -17.62 -6.92
CA THR A 205 -0.08 -16.40 -7.08
C THR A 205 1.19 -16.69 -7.88
N SER A 206 1.64 -15.72 -8.65
CA SER A 206 2.85 -15.84 -9.47
C SER A 206 4.10 -15.86 -8.58
N LEU A 207 4.66 -17.05 -8.34
CA LEU A 207 5.92 -17.19 -7.61
C LEU A 207 7.07 -16.37 -8.21
N PRO A 208 7.24 -16.29 -9.55
CA PRO A 208 8.23 -15.40 -10.17
C PRO A 208 8.09 -13.94 -9.76
N LEU A 209 6.87 -13.38 -9.73
CA LEU A 209 6.66 -12.00 -9.32
C LEU A 209 6.94 -11.81 -7.83
N ILE A 210 6.60 -12.79 -6.99
CA ILE A 210 6.86 -12.76 -5.55
C ILE A 210 8.37 -12.73 -5.28
N VAL A 211 9.13 -13.63 -5.87
CA VAL A 211 10.58 -13.72 -5.70
C VAL A 211 11.28 -12.46 -6.23
N ALA A 212 10.90 -12.00 -7.41
CA ALA A 212 11.45 -10.77 -7.98
C ALA A 212 11.14 -9.54 -7.11
N SER A 213 9.95 -9.48 -6.54
CA SER A 213 9.58 -8.39 -5.63
C SER A 213 10.32 -8.46 -4.28
N ALA A 214 10.59 -9.67 -3.77
CA ALA A 214 11.39 -9.87 -2.56
C ALA A 214 12.84 -9.40 -2.76
N LEU A 215 13.45 -9.71 -3.90
CA LEU A 215 14.78 -9.22 -4.26
C LEU A 215 14.79 -7.70 -4.49
N ALA A 216 13.70 -7.16 -5.03
CA ALA A 216 13.56 -5.72 -5.21
C ALA A 216 13.50 -4.98 -3.87
N ILE A 217 12.67 -5.42 -2.92
CA ILE A 217 12.51 -4.73 -1.63
C ILE A 217 13.82 -4.75 -0.83
N ASP A 218 14.54 -5.85 -0.85
CA ASP A 218 15.82 -5.98 -0.17
C ASP A 218 16.86 -4.98 -0.70
N SER A 219 17.03 -4.94 -2.02
CA SER A 219 17.93 -3.98 -2.68
C SER A 219 17.44 -2.55 -2.54
N TRP A 220 16.13 -2.31 -2.66
CA TRP A 220 15.52 -1.00 -2.52
C TRP A 220 15.78 -0.36 -1.16
N VAL A 221 15.63 -1.12 -0.07
CA VAL A 221 15.87 -0.59 1.28
C VAL A 221 17.33 -0.19 1.48
N ALA A 222 18.26 -0.92 0.87
CA ALA A 222 19.67 -0.55 0.89
C ALA A 222 19.94 0.75 0.11
N ASP A 223 19.37 0.87 -1.09
CA ASP A 223 19.52 2.05 -1.94
C ASP A 223 18.83 3.28 -1.33
N GLU A 224 17.65 3.11 -0.76
CA GLU A 224 16.87 4.20 -0.17
C GLU A 224 17.64 4.94 0.94
N LYS A 225 18.37 4.23 1.77
CA LYS A 225 19.23 4.83 2.82
C LYS A 225 20.22 5.84 2.24
N ASN A 226 20.72 5.57 1.03
CA ASN A 226 21.70 6.42 0.35
C ASN A 226 21.03 7.55 -0.44
N LEU A 227 19.80 7.35 -0.90
CA LEU A 227 19.07 8.27 -1.77
C LEU A 227 18.10 9.19 -1.04
N ALA A 228 17.68 8.85 0.19
CA ALA A 228 16.66 9.58 0.93
C ALA A 228 16.95 11.08 1.06
N ALA A 229 18.19 11.43 1.42
CA ALA A 229 18.62 12.83 1.56
C ALA A 229 18.58 13.57 0.20
N LYS A 230 19.00 12.89 -0.88
CA LYS A 230 18.99 13.47 -2.22
C LYS A 230 17.55 13.67 -2.72
N ILE A 231 16.67 12.72 -2.49
CA ILE A 231 15.25 12.83 -2.86
C ILE A 231 14.60 13.98 -2.09
N ALA A 232 14.86 14.09 -0.78
CA ALA A 232 14.34 15.18 0.03
C ALA A 232 14.85 16.55 -0.46
N ALA A 233 16.12 16.66 -0.77
CA ALA A 233 16.70 17.90 -1.30
C ALA A 233 16.06 18.29 -2.65
N LEU A 234 15.89 17.34 -3.57
CA LEU A 234 15.21 17.60 -4.85
C LEU A 234 13.75 18.01 -4.66
N ASN A 235 13.02 17.38 -3.74
CA ASN A 235 11.64 17.76 -3.45
C ASN A 235 11.55 19.21 -2.95
N ILE A 236 12.45 19.60 -2.03
CA ILE A 236 12.52 20.98 -1.51
C ILE A 236 12.84 21.96 -2.64
N GLU A 237 13.81 21.63 -3.49
CA GLU A 237 14.22 22.49 -4.62
C GLU A 237 13.08 22.67 -5.62
N ILE A 238 12.38 21.61 -5.99
CA ILE A 238 11.24 21.67 -6.92
C ILE A 238 10.12 22.51 -6.31
N ARG A 239 9.76 22.29 -5.04
CA ARG A 239 8.73 23.09 -4.34
C ARG A 239 9.08 24.57 -4.36
N ARG A 240 10.32 24.90 -4.01
CA ARG A 240 10.81 26.29 -4.03
C ARG A 240 10.71 26.88 -5.43
N TYR A 241 11.21 26.18 -6.46
CA TYR A 241 11.15 26.65 -7.84
C TYR A 241 9.72 26.92 -8.30
N LEU A 242 8.80 26.00 -8.04
CA LEU A 242 7.39 26.17 -8.41
C LEU A 242 6.77 27.38 -7.72
N SER A 243 6.98 27.55 -6.42
CA SER A 243 6.43 28.68 -5.66
C SER A 243 6.99 30.04 -6.10
N GLU A 244 8.27 30.11 -6.47
CA GLU A 244 8.93 31.34 -6.82
C GLU A 244 8.71 31.74 -8.29
N ASN A 245 8.53 30.79 -9.20
CA ASN A 245 8.59 31.02 -10.64
C ASN A 245 7.29 30.75 -11.39
N ILE A 246 6.34 30.01 -10.80
CA ILE A 246 5.08 29.68 -11.46
C ILE A 246 3.94 30.41 -10.74
N PRO A 247 3.32 31.40 -11.38
CA PRO A 247 2.17 32.08 -10.79
C PRO A 247 0.98 31.14 -10.67
N ASP A 248 0.14 31.39 -9.67
CA ASP A 248 -1.08 30.60 -9.41
C ASP A 248 -0.85 29.08 -9.27
N CYS A 249 0.32 28.71 -8.76
CA CYS A 249 0.68 27.34 -8.40
C CYS A 249 0.38 27.12 -6.91
N ASP A 250 -0.48 26.13 -6.63
CA ASP A 250 -0.73 25.66 -5.26
C ASP A 250 -0.08 24.29 -5.08
N ILE A 251 0.72 24.14 -4.02
CA ILE A 251 1.49 22.92 -3.73
C ILE A 251 0.93 22.28 -2.48
N ALA A 252 0.45 21.05 -2.61
CA ALA A 252 -0.07 20.29 -1.48
C ALA A 252 0.94 20.22 -0.32
N PRO A 253 0.47 20.34 0.95
CA PRO A 253 1.32 20.45 2.15
C PRO A 253 1.97 19.13 2.58
N GLY A 254 2.13 18.17 1.65
CA GLY A 254 2.64 16.84 1.93
C GLY A 254 4.09 16.82 2.45
N GLN A 255 4.34 16.00 3.47
CA GLN A 255 5.64 15.83 4.12
C GLN A 255 6.47 14.69 3.52
N ALA A 256 5.83 13.81 2.72
CA ALA A 256 6.51 12.68 2.10
C ALA A 256 7.48 13.17 1.01
N SER A 257 8.78 12.99 1.25
CA SER A 257 9.82 13.51 0.36
C SER A 257 9.80 12.91 -1.06
N HIS A 258 9.21 11.75 -1.24
CA HIS A 258 9.09 11.06 -2.53
C HIS A 258 7.82 11.40 -3.31
N LEU A 259 6.95 12.24 -2.76
CA LEU A 259 5.72 12.70 -3.37
C LEU A 259 5.68 14.23 -3.41
N LEU A 260 5.23 14.75 -4.54
CA LEU A 260 4.94 16.16 -4.72
C LEU A 260 3.69 16.29 -5.58
N SER A 261 2.72 17.04 -5.09
CA SER A 261 1.50 17.36 -5.83
C SER A 261 1.39 18.89 -5.95
N ALA A 262 1.12 19.35 -7.16
CA ALA A 262 0.92 20.77 -7.44
C ALA A 262 -0.27 20.94 -8.38
N SER A 263 -1.09 21.94 -8.13
CA SER A 263 -2.15 22.38 -9.00
C SER A 263 -1.83 23.75 -9.60
N PHE A 264 -2.30 24.00 -10.81
CA PHE A 264 -2.05 25.22 -11.54
C PHE A 264 -3.39 25.79 -12.00
N LEU A 265 -3.69 27.01 -11.61
CA LEU A 265 -4.94 27.66 -11.96
C LEU A 265 -5.05 27.81 -13.48
N TYR A 266 -6.23 27.50 -14.03
CA TYR A 266 -6.54 27.54 -15.47
C TYR A 266 -5.74 26.56 -16.36
N VAL A 267 -5.01 25.62 -15.78
CA VAL A 267 -4.27 24.59 -16.53
C VAL A 267 -5.01 23.27 -16.46
N ASN A 268 -5.31 22.67 -17.63
CA ASN A 268 -5.82 21.32 -17.69
C ASN A 268 -4.71 20.33 -17.37
N ALA A 269 -4.86 19.56 -16.28
CA ALA A 269 -3.86 18.63 -15.78
C ALA A 269 -3.49 17.54 -16.80
N GLU A 270 -4.47 17.00 -17.54
CA GLU A 270 -4.26 15.95 -18.54
C GLU A 270 -3.37 16.46 -19.69
N GLN A 271 -3.66 17.66 -20.19
CA GLN A 271 -2.86 18.29 -21.21
C GLN A 271 -1.44 18.60 -20.73
N LEU A 272 -1.30 19.04 -19.48
CA LEU A 272 0.01 19.32 -18.88
C LEU A 272 0.85 18.04 -18.80
N VAL A 273 0.26 16.97 -18.27
CA VAL A 273 0.94 15.66 -18.14
C VAL A 273 1.36 15.12 -19.51
N THR A 274 0.48 15.21 -20.52
CA THR A 274 0.80 14.79 -21.89
C THR A 274 2.00 15.58 -22.45
N LYS A 275 1.98 16.91 -22.32
CA LYS A 275 3.08 17.74 -22.80
C LYS A 275 4.40 17.52 -22.05
N LEU A 276 4.34 17.20 -20.77
CA LEU A 276 5.54 16.85 -20.00
C LEU A 276 6.09 15.48 -20.41
N ALA A 277 5.23 14.50 -20.65
CA ALA A 277 5.63 13.18 -21.14
C ALA A 277 6.33 13.24 -22.50
N ASP A 278 5.88 14.11 -23.40
CA ASP A 278 6.51 14.34 -24.70
C ASP A 278 7.91 14.93 -24.62
N LYS A 279 8.28 15.52 -23.49
CA LYS A 279 9.60 16.13 -23.26
C LYS A 279 10.58 15.23 -22.49
N GLY A 280 10.13 14.08 -21.98
CA GLY A 280 10.90 13.08 -21.24
C GLY A 280 10.65 13.19 -19.76
#